data_a3f4e607dd4a56289d722fa134c879ef
#
_entry.id   a3f4e607dd4a56289d722fa134c879ef
#
_cell.length_a   1.000
_cell.length_b   1.000
_cell.length_c   1.000
_cell.angle_alpha   90.00
_cell.angle_beta   90.00
_cell.angle_gamma   90.00
#
_symmetry.space_group_name_H-M   'P 1'
#
loop_
_entity.id
_entity.type
_entity.pdbx_description
1 polymer ?
#
loop_
_entity_poly.entity_id
_entity_poly.type
_entity_poly.pdbx_seq_one_letter_code
_entity_poly.pdbx_strand_id
1 'polypeptide(L)'
;MSGDSLENIFHLTGKVVVITGAAGLLGRQHAEVVVAFGGIPVLLDLNNAPVKKLAKDLKDRYHVSAAGMTVDITDEDSVAMNCKQLVEEFGSIYGLVNNAANNPKVEDSGKKNFSRLENFPLDVWNQDVAVGMTGAFLCAKHYGNAIAKNSNGGSIVNISSDLGLIAPDQRLYLKENISAEKQSVKPVTYSVVKAGLIGL
;
A
#
# COMPACT_ATOMS: atom_id res chain seq x y z
N MET A 1 -14.67 -14.75 32.39
CA MET A 1 -14.39 -14.02 31.15
C MET A 1 -14.70 -12.58 31.45
N SER A 2 -13.67 -11.74 31.62
CA SER A 2 -13.82 -10.31 31.86
C SER A 2 -14.44 -9.71 30.59
N GLY A 3 -15.58 -9.05 30.76
CA GLY A 3 -16.29 -8.39 29.66
C GLY A 3 -15.50 -7.18 29.16
N ASP A 4 -14.52 -7.44 28.32
CA ASP A 4 -14.00 -6.36 27.47
C ASP A 4 -15.16 -5.86 26.63
N SER A 5 -15.51 -4.60 26.80
CA SER A 5 -16.57 -4.01 25.98
C SER A 5 -16.19 -4.14 24.50
N LEU A 6 -17.17 -4.29 23.62
CA LEU A 6 -16.94 -4.36 22.16
C LEU A 6 -16.05 -3.19 21.65
N GLU A 7 -16.07 -2.07 22.35
CA GLU A 7 -15.18 -0.92 22.10
C GLU A 7 -13.69 -1.26 22.20
N ASN A 8 -13.30 -2.15 23.12
CA ASN A 8 -11.90 -2.51 23.31
C ASN A 8 -11.33 -3.44 22.22
N ILE A 9 -12.19 -4.16 21.48
CA ILE A 9 -11.76 -5.12 20.47
C ILE A 9 -11.07 -4.41 19.28
N PHE A 10 -11.48 -3.19 18.96
CA PHE A 10 -10.97 -2.42 17.83
C PHE A 10 -9.85 -1.44 18.19
N HIS A 11 -9.48 -1.31 19.48
CA HIS A 11 -8.43 -0.38 19.88
C HIS A 11 -7.04 -0.82 19.42
N LEU A 12 -6.33 0.14 18.82
CA LEU A 12 -4.93 0.01 18.39
C LEU A 12 -3.96 0.74 19.33
N THR A 13 -4.37 1.07 20.55
CA THR A 13 -3.57 1.86 21.48
C THR A 13 -2.17 1.26 21.67
N GLY A 14 -1.14 2.06 21.36
CA GLY A 14 0.26 1.67 21.41
C GLY A 14 0.73 0.70 20.31
N LYS A 15 -0.16 0.29 19.41
CA LYS A 15 0.17 -0.64 18.31
C LYS A 15 0.74 0.11 17.12
N VAL A 16 1.91 -0.30 16.67
CA VAL A 16 2.59 0.25 15.49
C VAL A 16 2.07 -0.43 14.22
N VAL A 17 1.59 0.36 13.28
CA VAL A 17 1.09 -0.11 11.98
C VAL A 17 1.87 0.54 10.85
N VAL A 18 2.58 -0.28 10.07
CA VAL A 18 3.34 0.15 8.89
C VAL A 18 2.39 0.23 7.69
N ILE A 19 2.44 1.33 6.96
CA ILE A 19 1.58 1.59 5.78
C ILE A 19 2.46 1.98 4.61
N THR A 20 2.48 1.18 3.53
CA THR A 20 3.24 1.48 2.31
C THR A 20 2.43 2.34 1.35
N GLY A 21 3.10 3.22 0.58
CA GLY A 21 2.43 4.17 -0.30
C GLY A 21 1.54 5.16 0.46
N ALA A 22 1.97 5.53 1.67
CA ALA A 22 1.16 6.27 2.63
C ALA A 22 0.83 7.70 2.20
N ALA A 23 1.64 8.32 1.34
CA ALA A 23 1.36 9.65 0.80
C ALA A 23 0.27 9.65 -0.29
N GLY A 24 -0.13 8.47 -0.79
CA GLY A 24 -1.20 8.29 -1.77
C GLY A 24 -2.61 8.52 -1.21
N LEU A 25 -3.61 8.42 -2.09
CA LEU A 25 -5.01 8.68 -1.75
C LEU A 25 -5.52 7.75 -0.64
N LEU A 26 -5.40 6.44 -0.80
CA LEU A 26 -5.87 5.46 0.19
C LEU A 26 -4.93 5.36 1.39
N GLY A 27 -3.61 5.47 1.19
CA GLY A 27 -2.62 5.41 2.27
C GLY A 27 -2.88 6.43 3.38
N ARG A 28 -3.28 7.65 3.00
CA ARG A 28 -3.70 8.70 3.95
C ARG A 28 -4.92 8.29 4.77
N GLN A 29 -5.92 7.68 4.13
CA GLN A 29 -7.14 7.22 4.81
C GLN A 29 -6.83 6.07 5.78
N HIS A 30 -5.95 5.14 5.40
CA HIS A 30 -5.48 4.08 6.31
C HIS A 30 -4.78 4.67 7.54
N ALA A 31 -3.93 5.68 7.34
CA ALA A 31 -3.27 6.36 8.45
C ALA A 31 -4.25 7.07 9.40
N GLU A 32 -5.26 7.76 8.84
CA GLU A 32 -6.35 8.39 9.62
C GLU A 32 -7.11 7.35 10.46
N VAL A 33 -7.43 6.20 9.89
CA VAL A 33 -8.10 5.11 10.64
C VAL A 33 -7.22 4.60 11.77
N VAL A 34 -5.92 4.35 11.52
CA VAL A 34 -5.00 3.88 12.56
C VAL A 34 -4.95 4.84 13.74
N VAL A 35 -4.83 6.16 13.49
CA VAL A 35 -4.82 7.15 14.60
C VAL A 35 -6.18 7.29 15.28
N ALA A 36 -7.28 7.19 14.55
CA ALA A 36 -8.63 7.26 15.11
C ALA A 36 -8.89 6.13 16.14
N PHE A 37 -8.23 4.97 15.97
CA PHE A 37 -8.28 3.86 16.92
C PHE A 37 -7.10 3.84 17.90
N GLY A 38 -6.34 4.93 18.02
CA GLY A 38 -5.26 5.09 19.01
C GLY A 38 -3.94 4.43 18.63
N GLY A 39 -3.78 3.96 17.39
CA GLY A 39 -2.56 3.34 16.89
C GLY A 39 -1.48 4.35 16.47
N ILE A 40 -0.29 3.85 16.25
CA ILE A 40 0.89 4.60 15.81
C ILE A 40 1.14 4.26 14.33
N PRO A 41 0.74 5.11 13.36
CA PRO A 41 1.03 4.87 11.96
C PRO A 41 2.50 5.17 11.65
N VAL A 42 3.16 4.22 11.00
CA VAL A 42 4.46 4.39 10.35
C VAL A 42 4.21 4.45 8.83
N LEU A 43 4.45 5.61 8.28
CA LEU A 43 4.09 5.98 6.91
C LEU A 43 5.30 5.83 6.02
N LEU A 44 5.26 4.90 5.07
CA LEU A 44 6.33 4.65 4.11
C LEU A 44 5.92 5.12 2.72
N ASP A 45 6.81 5.88 2.08
CA ASP A 45 6.64 6.32 0.68
C ASP A 45 8.01 6.62 0.06
N LEU A 46 8.10 6.66 -1.27
CA LEU A 46 9.28 7.15 -1.97
C LEU A 46 9.44 8.68 -1.84
N ASN A 47 8.33 9.38 -1.66
CA ASN A 47 8.27 10.84 -1.60
C ASN A 47 8.44 11.36 -0.17
N ASN A 48 9.63 11.80 0.17
CA ASN A 48 10.01 12.25 1.51
C ASN A 48 9.11 13.40 2.05
N ALA A 49 8.98 14.49 1.29
CA ALA A 49 8.27 15.67 1.78
C ALA A 49 6.78 15.42 2.08
N PRO A 50 5.98 14.78 1.18
CA PRO A 50 4.59 14.45 1.47
C PRO A 50 4.41 13.51 2.66
N VAL A 51 5.24 12.47 2.81
CA VAL A 51 5.09 11.51 3.91
C VAL A 51 5.44 12.10 5.26
N LYS A 52 6.49 12.93 5.34
CA LYS A 52 6.84 13.67 6.57
C LYS A 52 5.78 14.71 6.94
N LYS A 53 5.24 15.41 5.94
CA LYS A 53 4.14 16.36 6.16
C LYS A 53 2.93 15.63 6.72
N LEU A 54 2.54 14.51 6.13
CA LEU A 54 1.40 13.72 6.62
C LEU A 54 1.60 13.27 8.07
N ALA A 55 2.79 12.75 8.41
CA ALA A 55 3.09 12.35 9.78
C ALA A 55 2.97 13.52 10.77
N LYS A 56 3.47 14.70 10.37
CA LYS A 56 3.33 15.93 11.19
C LYS A 56 1.87 16.34 11.34
N ASP A 57 1.10 16.38 10.26
CA ASP A 57 -0.31 16.77 10.27
C ASP A 57 -1.14 15.84 11.19
N LEU A 58 -0.84 14.51 11.19
CA LEU A 58 -1.50 13.55 12.07
C LEU A 58 -1.12 13.77 13.55
N LYS A 59 0.16 14.01 13.84
CA LYS A 59 0.62 14.34 15.21
C LYS A 59 -0.09 15.58 15.76
N ASP A 60 -0.13 16.63 14.95
CA ASP A 60 -0.69 17.91 15.36
C ASP A 60 -2.21 17.83 15.57
N ARG A 61 -2.93 17.07 14.75
CA ARG A 61 -4.40 16.95 14.79
C ARG A 61 -4.91 15.99 15.87
N TYR A 62 -4.23 14.85 16.03
CA TYR A 62 -4.74 13.78 16.88
C TYR A 62 -3.95 13.60 18.17
N HIS A 63 -2.86 14.36 18.37
CA HIS A 63 -1.97 14.27 19.54
C HIS A 63 -1.41 12.85 19.77
N VAL A 64 -1.11 12.11 18.67
CA VAL A 64 -0.57 10.77 18.66
C VAL A 64 0.85 10.74 18.11
N SER A 65 1.60 9.67 18.38
CA SER A 65 2.84 9.40 17.68
C SER A 65 2.55 8.97 16.24
N ALA A 66 3.34 9.46 15.29
CA ALA A 66 3.33 9.02 13.89
C ALA A 66 4.74 9.20 13.31
N ALA A 67 5.17 8.36 12.41
CA ALA A 67 6.46 8.49 11.74
C ALA A 67 6.28 8.49 10.21
N GLY A 68 7.02 9.35 9.51
CA GLY A 68 7.06 9.40 8.05
C GLY A 68 8.49 9.11 7.56
N MET A 69 8.67 8.06 6.78
CA MET A 69 9.97 7.57 6.34
C MET A 69 10.01 7.34 4.84
N THR A 70 11.15 7.62 4.23
CA THR A 70 11.40 7.33 2.81
C THR A 70 11.95 5.91 2.69
N VAL A 71 11.18 5.04 2.03
CA VAL A 71 11.55 3.65 1.82
C VAL A 71 11.17 3.23 0.41
N ASP A 72 12.13 2.69 -0.33
CA ASP A 72 11.85 1.97 -1.56
C ASP A 72 11.52 0.51 -1.22
N ILE A 73 10.26 0.15 -1.38
CA ILE A 73 9.81 -1.22 -1.08
C ILE A 73 10.25 -2.24 -2.11
N THR A 74 10.79 -1.82 -3.26
CA THR A 74 11.36 -2.70 -4.28
C THR A 74 12.81 -3.08 -4.00
N ASP A 75 13.44 -2.38 -3.04
CA ASP A 75 14.78 -2.65 -2.54
C ASP A 75 14.72 -3.38 -1.20
N GLU A 76 15.16 -4.64 -1.20
CA GLU A 76 15.11 -5.50 -0.02
C GLU A 76 15.94 -4.95 1.15
N ASP A 77 17.11 -4.39 0.89
CA ASP A 77 17.98 -3.84 1.94
C ASP A 77 17.32 -2.60 2.58
N SER A 78 16.67 -1.75 1.79
CA SER A 78 15.89 -0.61 2.27
C SER A 78 14.78 -1.04 3.23
N VAL A 79 14.01 -2.08 2.86
CA VAL A 79 12.93 -2.63 3.70
C VAL A 79 13.49 -3.27 4.98
N ALA A 80 14.56 -4.06 4.86
CA ALA A 80 15.19 -4.75 5.99
C ALA A 80 15.74 -3.76 7.02
N MET A 81 16.48 -2.74 6.56
CA MET A 81 17.03 -1.70 7.43
C MET A 81 15.93 -0.90 8.12
N ASN A 82 14.87 -0.54 7.39
CA ASN A 82 13.76 0.18 7.99
C ASN A 82 13.02 -0.68 9.03
N CYS A 83 12.78 -1.96 8.74
CA CYS A 83 12.17 -2.87 9.71
C CYS A 83 12.98 -2.95 11.01
N LYS A 84 14.31 -3.08 10.90
CA LYS A 84 15.21 -3.09 12.07
C LYS A 84 15.11 -1.79 12.87
N GLN A 85 15.18 -0.63 12.19
CA GLN A 85 15.02 0.67 12.82
C GLN A 85 13.70 0.80 13.58
N LEU A 86 12.59 0.34 12.99
CA LEU A 86 11.28 0.41 13.64
C LEU A 86 11.19 -0.46 14.89
N VAL A 87 11.77 -1.65 14.85
CA VAL A 87 11.82 -2.53 16.04
C VAL A 87 12.69 -1.92 17.14
N GLU A 88 13.81 -1.28 16.80
CA GLU A 88 14.65 -0.56 17.76
C GLU A 88 13.95 0.66 18.36
N GLU A 89 13.19 1.43 17.57
CA GLU A 89 12.53 2.67 17.99
C GLU A 89 11.23 2.41 18.79
N PHE A 90 10.41 1.44 18.34
CA PHE A 90 9.07 1.21 18.89
C PHE A 90 8.94 -0.12 19.68
N GLY A 91 9.96 -0.95 19.67
CA GLY A 91 9.96 -2.27 20.33
C GLY A 91 9.27 -3.37 19.54
N SER A 92 8.16 -3.10 18.88
CA SER A 92 7.42 -4.09 18.10
C SER A 92 6.62 -3.46 16.96
N ILE A 93 6.32 -4.25 15.93
CA ILE A 93 5.41 -3.90 14.84
C ILE A 93 4.18 -4.80 14.97
N TYR A 94 2.99 -4.23 15.01
CA TYR A 94 1.74 -4.97 15.14
C TYR A 94 1.04 -5.23 13.81
N GLY A 95 1.11 -4.28 12.89
CA GLY A 95 0.40 -4.37 11.62
C GLY A 95 1.21 -3.90 10.42
N LEU A 96 0.89 -4.47 9.26
CA LEU A 96 1.39 -4.05 7.96
C LEU A 96 0.21 -3.86 7.00
N VAL A 97 0.15 -2.72 6.33
CA VAL A 97 -0.79 -2.46 5.22
C VAL A 97 0.02 -2.33 3.93
N ASN A 98 0.00 -3.37 3.11
CA ASN A 98 0.54 -3.36 1.75
C ASN A 98 -0.43 -2.61 0.83
N ASN A 99 -0.24 -1.29 0.74
CA ASN A 99 -1.10 -0.40 -0.03
C ASN A 99 -0.38 0.20 -1.24
N ALA A 100 0.95 0.24 -1.25
CA ALA A 100 1.70 0.81 -2.36
C ALA A 100 1.39 0.10 -3.69
N ALA A 101 1.14 0.88 -4.72
CA ALA A 101 0.94 0.40 -6.07
C ALA A 101 1.29 1.50 -7.07
N ASN A 102 1.86 1.13 -8.21
CA ASN A 102 1.79 1.98 -9.38
C ASN A 102 0.37 1.93 -9.94
N ASN A 103 -0.13 3.06 -10.32
CA ASN A 103 -1.42 3.15 -11.00
C ASN A 103 -1.27 4.17 -12.15
N PRO A 104 -0.60 3.75 -13.25
CA PRO A 104 -0.43 4.63 -14.40
C PRO A 104 -1.82 5.05 -14.88
N LYS A 105 -2.02 6.37 -14.99
CA LYS A 105 -3.30 6.90 -15.45
C LYS A 105 -3.47 6.53 -16.93
N VAL A 106 -4.62 5.98 -17.25
CA VAL A 106 -5.01 5.63 -18.62
C VAL A 106 -4.95 6.86 -19.57
N GLU A 107 -4.97 8.06 -19.00
CA GLU A 107 -5.02 9.33 -19.70
C GLU A 107 -3.65 9.96 -20.03
N ASP A 108 -2.57 9.52 -19.40
CA ASP A 108 -1.23 10.12 -19.55
C ASP A 108 -0.56 9.78 -20.91
N SER A 109 -1.26 9.15 -21.81
CA SER A 109 -0.73 8.68 -23.08
C SER A 109 -0.87 9.72 -24.21
N GLY A 110 -0.11 10.79 -24.13
CA GLY A 110 0.22 11.59 -25.33
C GLY A 110 1.02 10.79 -26.36
N LYS A 111 1.35 9.54 -26.11
CA LYS A 111 2.08 8.63 -26.98
C LYS A 111 1.38 7.27 -26.96
N LYS A 112 0.96 6.76 -28.16
CA LYS A 112 0.41 5.42 -28.42
C LYS A 112 -0.34 4.80 -27.23
N ASN A 113 -1.51 4.29 -27.46
CA ASN A 113 -2.38 3.64 -26.46
C ASN A 113 -1.66 2.50 -25.70
N PHE A 114 -0.77 2.87 -24.75
CA PHE A 114 0.11 1.95 -24.03
C PHE A 114 -0.66 1.00 -23.12
N SER A 115 -1.89 1.36 -22.75
CA SER A 115 -2.71 0.54 -21.84
C SER A 115 -3.22 -0.75 -22.48
N ARG A 116 -3.26 -0.82 -23.82
CA ARG A 116 -3.69 -2.01 -24.55
C ARG A 116 -2.61 -3.10 -24.49
N LEU A 117 -3.03 -4.36 -24.35
CA LEU A 117 -2.12 -5.49 -24.16
C LEU A 117 -1.08 -5.60 -25.29
N GLU A 118 -1.49 -5.42 -26.54
CA GLU A 118 -0.62 -5.49 -27.72
C GLU A 118 0.46 -4.39 -27.78
N ASN A 119 0.27 -3.31 -27.01
CA ASN A 119 1.19 -2.18 -26.97
C ASN A 119 1.82 -1.98 -25.57
N PHE A 120 1.50 -2.87 -24.60
CA PHE A 120 1.89 -2.67 -23.20
C PHE A 120 3.41 -2.83 -23.04
N PRO A 121 4.14 -1.79 -22.56
CA PRO A 121 5.59 -1.83 -22.46
C PRO A 121 6.06 -2.79 -21.37
N LEU A 122 7.11 -3.57 -21.65
CA LEU A 122 7.66 -4.54 -20.68
C LEU A 122 8.29 -3.87 -19.45
N ASP A 123 8.87 -2.68 -19.62
CA ASP A 123 9.43 -1.89 -18.52
C ASP A 123 8.33 -1.43 -17.55
N VAL A 124 7.18 -1.00 -18.05
CA VAL A 124 6.01 -0.65 -17.23
C VAL A 124 5.47 -1.89 -16.51
N TRP A 125 5.40 -3.03 -17.21
CA TRP A 125 5.04 -4.31 -16.59
C TRP A 125 5.97 -4.64 -15.42
N ASN A 126 7.27 -4.61 -15.65
CA ASN A 126 8.27 -4.95 -14.64
C ASN A 126 8.18 -4.00 -13.44
N GLN A 127 7.98 -2.70 -13.68
CA GLN A 127 7.83 -1.71 -12.62
C GLN A 127 6.56 -1.93 -11.81
N ASP A 128 5.42 -2.20 -12.44
CA ASP A 128 4.15 -2.45 -11.76
C ASP A 128 4.23 -3.71 -10.88
N VAL A 129 4.83 -4.79 -11.40
CA VAL A 129 5.06 -6.03 -10.67
C VAL A 129 6.05 -5.82 -9.53
N ALA A 130 7.15 -5.09 -9.76
CA ALA A 130 8.13 -4.78 -8.72
C ALA A 130 7.50 -4.05 -7.54
N VAL A 131 6.72 -3.02 -7.78
CA VAL A 131 6.07 -2.25 -6.70
C VAL A 131 4.92 -3.04 -6.08
N GLY A 132 4.01 -3.56 -6.91
CA GLY A 132 2.74 -4.09 -6.42
C GLY A 132 2.80 -5.51 -5.87
N MET A 133 3.73 -6.34 -6.35
CA MET A 133 3.89 -7.74 -5.90
C MET A 133 5.18 -7.95 -5.14
N THR A 134 6.34 -7.68 -5.77
CA THR A 134 7.63 -7.91 -5.12
C THR A 134 7.78 -7.05 -3.87
N GLY A 135 7.42 -5.78 -3.94
CA GLY A 135 7.46 -4.87 -2.78
C GLY A 135 6.55 -5.34 -1.64
N ALA A 136 5.33 -5.79 -1.94
CA ALA A 136 4.43 -6.35 -0.94
C ALA A 136 4.99 -7.63 -0.31
N PHE A 137 5.61 -8.51 -1.11
CA PHE A 137 6.31 -9.70 -0.63
C PHE A 137 7.49 -9.34 0.29
N LEU A 138 8.34 -8.40 -0.10
CA LEU A 138 9.48 -7.96 0.72
C LEU A 138 9.01 -7.34 2.05
N CYS A 139 7.98 -6.51 2.01
CA CYS A 139 7.36 -5.97 3.22
C CYS A 139 6.78 -7.10 4.10
N ALA A 140 6.05 -8.07 3.53
CA ALA A 140 5.55 -9.22 4.27
C ALA A 140 6.68 -10.07 4.86
N LYS A 141 7.77 -10.28 4.11
CA LYS A 141 8.96 -11.00 4.56
C LYS A 141 9.59 -10.35 5.79
N HIS A 142 9.86 -9.06 5.78
CA HIS A 142 10.59 -8.38 6.85
C HIS A 142 9.67 -7.94 8.00
N TYR A 143 8.66 -7.14 7.74
CA TYR A 143 7.72 -6.69 8.79
C TYR A 143 6.85 -7.84 9.30
N GLY A 144 6.42 -8.76 8.42
CA GLY A 144 5.66 -9.95 8.82
C GLY A 144 6.43 -10.85 9.77
N ASN A 145 7.73 -11.08 9.55
CA ASN A 145 8.59 -11.80 10.48
C ASN A 145 8.74 -11.08 11.83
N ALA A 146 8.77 -9.74 11.85
CA ALA A 146 8.78 -8.97 13.09
C ALA A 146 7.44 -9.11 13.83
N ILE A 147 6.31 -9.01 13.09
CA ILE A 147 4.95 -9.21 13.64
C ILE A 147 4.79 -10.61 14.24
N ALA A 148 5.28 -11.65 13.55
CA ALA A 148 5.16 -13.04 14.01
C ALA A 148 5.89 -13.33 15.33
N LYS A 149 6.86 -12.49 15.72
CA LYS A 149 7.58 -12.61 16.99
C LYS A 149 6.83 -12.03 18.19
N ASN A 150 5.74 -11.30 17.96
CA ASN A 150 4.94 -10.73 19.04
C ASN A 150 4.14 -11.84 19.76
N SER A 151 4.16 -11.85 21.07
CA SER A 151 3.36 -12.80 21.86
C SER A 151 1.85 -12.73 21.58
N ASN A 152 1.36 -11.55 21.21
CA ASN A 152 -0.06 -11.30 20.91
C ASN A 152 -0.36 -11.28 19.40
N GLY A 153 0.62 -11.71 18.56
CA GLY A 153 0.46 -11.72 17.12
C GLY A 153 0.37 -10.33 16.49
N GLY A 154 -0.33 -10.25 15.38
CA GLY A 154 -0.58 -9.03 14.61
C GLY A 154 -1.26 -9.35 13.28
N SER A 155 -1.27 -8.41 12.34
CA SER A 155 -2.02 -8.58 11.10
C SER A 155 -1.29 -7.98 9.89
N ILE A 156 -1.43 -8.63 8.74
CA ILE A 156 -1.03 -8.10 7.43
C ILE A 156 -2.28 -7.91 6.59
N VAL A 157 -2.44 -6.72 6.03
CA VAL A 157 -3.54 -6.37 5.13
C VAL A 157 -2.98 -6.07 3.75
N ASN A 158 -3.35 -6.85 2.75
CA ASN A 158 -3.00 -6.61 1.34
C ASN A 158 -4.17 -5.89 0.65
N ILE A 159 -3.92 -4.70 0.10
CA ILE A 159 -4.95 -3.91 -0.60
C ILE A 159 -5.12 -4.44 -2.03
N SER A 160 -6.00 -5.42 -2.18
CA SER A 160 -6.39 -5.97 -3.48
C SER A 160 -7.52 -5.16 -4.15
N SER A 161 -8.26 -5.75 -5.06
CA SER A 161 -9.41 -5.18 -5.77
C SER A 161 -10.31 -6.33 -6.25
N ASP A 162 -11.58 -6.05 -6.52
CA ASP A 162 -12.48 -6.91 -7.27
C ASP A 162 -11.90 -7.29 -8.65
N LEU A 163 -11.16 -6.38 -9.28
CA LEU A 163 -10.44 -6.63 -10.54
C LEU A 163 -9.27 -7.61 -10.40
N GLY A 164 -8.96 -8.09 -9.21
CA GLY A 164 -8.08 -9.25 -8.97
C GLY A 164 -8.83 -10.58 -9.06
N LEU A 165 -10.15 -10.58 -9.01
CA LEU A 165 -11.01 -11.76 -9.10
C LEU A 165 -11.77 -11.85 -10.42
N ILE A 166 -12.15 -10.71 -10.99
CA ILE A 166 -12.91 -10.61 -12.23
C ILE A 166 -12.17 -9.72 -13.23
N ALA A 167 -12.37 -9.97 -14.52
CA ALA A 167 -11.82 -9.11 -15.56
C ALA A 167 -12.49 -7.73 -15.54
N PRO A 168 -11.75 -6.64 -15.78
CA PRO A 168 -12.34 -5.31 -15.87
C PRO A 168 -13.27 -5.20 -17.09
N ASP A 169 -14.43 -4.60 -16.88
CA ASP A 169 -15.31 -4.25 -17.99
C ASP A 169 -14.72 -3.05 -18.76
N GLN A 170 -14.14 -3.34 -19.91
CA GLN A 170 -13.47 -2.31 -20.71
C GLN A 170 -14.42 -1.26 -21.28
N ARG A 171 -15.74 -1.53 -21.30
CA ARG A 171 -16.77 -0.56 -21.73
C ARG A 171 -16.80 0.68 -20.85
N LEU A 172 -16.41 0.58 -19.59
CA LEU A 172 -16.32 1.70 -18.65
C LEU A 172 -15.24 2.73 -19.02
N TYR A 173 -14.30 2.37 -19.90
CA TYR A 173 -13.21 3.23 -20.35
C TYR A 173 -13.44 3.79 -21.77
N LEU A 174 -14.57 3.45 -22.42
CA LEU A 174 -14.87 3.92 -23.75
C LEU A 174 -15.05 5.43 -23.77
N LYS A 175 -14.42 6.07 -24.76
CA LYS A 175 -14.58 7.50 -25.06
C LYS A 175 -15.27 7.65 -26.42
N GLU A 176 -16.25 8.55 -26.49
CA GLU A 176 -16.94 8.87 -27.73
C GLU A 176 -15.97 9.44 -28.80
N ASN A 177 -16.26 9.19 -30.06
CA ASN A 177 -15.50 9.67 -31.20
C ASN A 177 -14.04 9.21 -31.30
N ILE A 178 -13.69 8.11 -30.60
CA ILE A 178 -12.39 7.46 -30.68
C ILE A 178 -12.58 6.06 -31.27
N SER A 179 -11.79 5.72 -32.33
CA SER A 179 -11.87 4.39 -32.94
C SER A 179 -11.45 3.29 -31.97
N ALA A 180 -11.96 2.07 -32.15
CA ALA A 180 -11.75 0.93 -31.24
C ALA A 180 -10.25 0.66 -30.94
N GLU A 181 -9.39 0.81 -31.96
CA GLU A 181 -7.94 0.56 -31.81
C GLU A 181 -7.23 1.64 -30.98
N LYS A 182 -7.86 2.81 -30.84
CA LYS A 182 -7.32 3.94 -30.05
C LYS A 182 -7.95 4.09 -28.69
N GLN A 183 -8.96 3.25 -28.38
CA GLN A 183 -9.57 3.28 -27.05
C GLN A 183 -8.56 2.86 -25.97
N SER A 184 -8.53 3.63 -24.91
CA SER A 184 -7.81 3.24 -23.70
C SER A 184 -8.54 2.11 -22.96
N VAL A 185 -7.79 1.24 -22.30
CA VAL A 185 -8.31 0.12 -21.51
C VAL A 185 -7.66 0.09 -20.14
N LYS A 186 -8.23 -0.61 -19.19
CA LYS A 186 -7.56 -0.84 -17.91
C LYS A 186 -6.28 -1.65 -18.15
N PRO A 187 -5.10 -1.18 -17.73
CA PRO A 187 -3.85 -1.91 -17.89
C PRO A 187 -3.91 -3.33 -17.29
N VAL A 188 -3.35 -4.29 -18.02
CA VAL A 188 -3.35 -5.71 -17.59
C VAL A 188 -2.64 -5.91 -16.26
N THR A 189 -1.58 -5.16 -15.98
CA THR A 189 -0.79 -5.24 -14.73
C THR A 189 -1.64 -4.99 -13.50
N TYR A 190 -2.67 -4.14 -13.60
CA TYR A 190 -3.53 -3.88 -12.44
C TYR A 190 -4.20 -5.17 -11.94
N SER A 191 -4.87 -5.90 -12.81
CA SER A 191 -5.55 -7.16 -12.45
C SER A 191 -4.54 -8.23 -12.00
N VAL A 192 -3.40 -8.35 -12.69
CA VAL A 192 -2.35 -9.31 -12.35
C VAL A 192 -1.80 -9.05 -10.94
N VAL A 193 -1.43 -7.81 -10.65
CA VAL A 193 -0.93 -7.41 -9.32
C VAL A 193 -1.99 -7.62 -8.25
N LYS A 194 -3.24 -7.21 -8.50
CA LYS A 194 -4.33 -7.35 -7.52
C LYS A 194 -4.72 -8.80 -7.27
N ALA A 195 -4.63 -9.68 -8.28
CA ALA A 195 -4.79 -11.13 -8.12
C ALA A 195 -3.62 -11.73 -7.32
N GLY A 196 -2.38 -11.33 -7.63
CA GLY A 196 -1.20 -11.82 -6.91
C GLY A 196 -1.22 -11.48 -5.42
N LEU A 197 -1.74 -10.31 -5.05
CA LEU A 197 -1.91 -9.92 -3.64
C LEU A 197 -2.93 -10.76 -2.86
N ILE A 198 -3.85 -11.45 -3.54
CA ILE A 198 -4.79 -12.40 -2.90
C ILE A 198 -4.05 -13.69 -2.54
N GLY A 199 -3.05 -14.08 -3.34
CA GLY A 199 -2.23 -15.28 -3.10
C GLY A 199 -1.12 -15.08 -2.07
N LEU A 200 -0.77 -13.83 -1.77
CA LEU A 200 0.22 -13.48 -0.75
C LEU A 200 -0.40 -13.45 0.65
#